data_5aa712b2e045b1e451b411a98dff6485
#
_entry.id   5aa712b2e045b1e451b411a98dff6485
#
_cell.length_a   1.000
_cell.length_b   1.000
_cell.length_c   1.000
_cell.angle_alpha   90.00
_cell.angle_beta   90.00
_cell.angle_gamma   90.00
#
_symmetry.space_group_name_H-M   'P 1'
#
loop_
_entity.id
_entity.type
_entity.pdbx_description
1 polymer ?
#
loop_
_entity_poly.entity_id
_entity_poly.type
_entity_poly.pdbx_seq_one_letter_code
_entity_poly.pdbx_strand_id
1 'polypeptide(L)'
;SGGGVLLDMGCHSIEFARWMLGKPKVTSVVASMGTFVHQGRTLGEDHSVTILKFDNGAMSISENSWGKTGGIDDRCEIMGTHGNTYVDLIRGNALITHSKTGYGYAVEKADTTVGWTFTGFEEEWNYGFPQEMQHFANVVQGLEEPIETGEDGLEVLKIMYAAYQSAGEGRE
;
A
#
# COMPACT_ATOMS: atom_id res chain seq x y z
N SER A 1 -9.93 -13.47 2.71
CA SER A 1 -9.56 -12.57 3.81
C SER A 1 -10.75 -12.32 4.70
N GLY A 2 -10.52 -11.93 5.95
CA GLY A 2 -11.59 -11.59 6.91
C GLY A 2 -12.06 -10.14 6.82
N GLY A 3 -11.68 -9.39 5.78
CA GLY A 3 -12.01 -8.00 5.56
C GLY A 3 -11.86 -7.60 4.11
N GLY A 4 -11.94 -6.30 3.83
CA GLY A 4 -11.81 -5.73 2.50
C GLY A 4 -10.41 -5.24 2.16
N VAL A 5 -10.34 -4.29 1.21
CA VAL A 5 -9.08 -3.74 0.69
C VAL A 5 -8.24 -3.04 1.77
N LEU A 6 -8.88 -2.49 2.79
CA LEU A 6 -8.15 -1.85 3.89
C LEU A 6 -7.28 -2.86 4.64
N LEU A 7 -7.81 -4.06 4.95
CA LEU A 7 -7.02 -5.10 5.61
C LEU A 7 -5.98 -5.73 4.70
N ASP A 8 -6.26 -5.84 3.41
CA ASP A 8 -5.38 -6.48 2.43
C ASP A 8 -4.24 -5.55 1.98
N MET A 9 -4.58 -4.35 1.54
CA MET A 9 -3.64 -3.38 0.96
C MET A 9 -3.38 -2.18 1.88
N GLY A 10 -4.35 -1.77 2.68
CA GLY A 10 -4.24 -0.61 3.55
C GLY A 10 -3.19 -0.78 4.64
N CYS A 11 -2.89 -2.00 5.07
CA CYS A 11 -1.81 -2.28 6.01
C CYS A 11 -0.46 -1.78 5.49
N HIS A 12 -0.18 -1.95 4.20
CA HIS A 12 1.07 -1.50 3.57
C HIS A 12 1.15 0.04 3.54
N SER A 13 0.10 0.71 3.09
CA SER A 13 0.09 2.17 2.98
C SER A 13 0.12 2.85 4.36
N ILE A 14 -0.53 2.29 5.37
CA ILE A 14 -0.52 2.78 6.75
C ILE A 14 0.86 2.63 7.36
N GLU A 15 1.48 1.43 7.27
CA GLU A 15 2.81 1.21 7.84
C GLU A 15 3.88 1.99 7.10
N PHE A 16 3.80 2.08 5.77
CA PHE A 16 4.71 2.91 5.00
C PHE A 16 4.69 4.37 5.48
N ALA A 17 3.49 4.94 5.70
CA ALA A 17 3.36 6.28 6.23
C ALA A 17 3.97 6.42 7.64
N ARG A 18 3.70 5.46 8.55
CA ARG A 18 4.29 5.44 9.88
C ARG A 18 5.82 5.35 9.82
N TRP A 19 6.33 4.42 9.03
CA TRP A 19 7.77 4.20 8.90
C TRP A 19 8.50 5.43 8.37
N MET A 20 7.99 6.06 7.29
CA MET A 20 8.57 7.27 6.70
C MET A 20 8.56 8.47 7.64
N LEU A 21 7.63 8.53 8.57
CA LEU A 21 7.51 9.59 9.57
C LEU A 21 8.28 9.29 10.87
N GLY A 22 8.98 8.15 10.96
CA GLY A 22 9.72 7.72 12.15
C GLY A 22 8.85 7.03 13.21
N LYS A 23 7.76 6.39 12.78
CA LYS A 23 6.81 5.62 13.62
C LYS A 23 6.17 6.42 14.76
N PRO A 24 5.67 7.65 14.53
CA PRO A 24 4.98 8.43 15.54
C PRO A 24 3.64 7.77 15.90
N LYS A 25 3.10 8.14 17.06
CA LYS A 25 1.81 7.64 17.51
C LYS A 25 0.68 8.26 16.70
N VAL A 26 -0.26 7.43 16.21
CA VAL A 26 -1.50 7.92 15.60
C VAL A 26 -2.42 8.43 16.71
N THR A 27 -2.90 9.65 16.57
CA THR A 27 -3.79 10.32 17.52
C THR A 27 -5.24 10.34 17.06
N SER A 28 -5.48 10.24 15.75
CA SER A 28 -6.81 10.31 15.17
C SER A 28 -6.84 9.61 13.81
N VAL A 29 -7.98 8.98 13.53
CA VAL A 29 -8.27 8.27 12.27
C VAL A 29 -9.62 8.74 11.75
N VAL A 30 -9.64 9.15 10.48
CA VAL A 30 -10.88 9.36 9.71
C VAL A 30 -10.86 8.44 8.52
N ALA A 31 -11.96 7.74 8.24
CA ALA A 31 -12.04 6.87 7.10
C ALA A 31 -13.40 6.93 6.39
N SER A 32 -13.36 6.72 5.09
CA SER A 32 -14.53 6.46 4.24
C SER A 32 -14.23 5.26 3.37
N MET A 33 -15.19 4.35 3.24
CA MET A 33 -14.99 3.13 2.47
C MET A 33 -16.31 2.61 1.91
N GLY A 34 -16.22 1.77 0.88
CA GLY A 34 -17.40 1.17 0.26
C GLY A 34 -17.06 0.06 -0.71
N THR A 35 -18.09 -0.61 -1.19
CA THR A 35 -18.00 -1.67 -2.21
C THR A 35 -18.65 -1.17 -3.48
N PHE A 36 -17.87 -0.87 -4.50
CA PHE A 36 -18.30 -0.20 -5.73
C PHE A 36 -18.26 -1.13 -6.94
N VAL A 37 -17.24 -1.95 -7.06
CA VAL A 37 -16.95 -2.79 -8.23
C VAL A 37 -17.32 -4.27 -7.96
N HIS A 38 -17.01 -4.76 -6.76
CA HIS A 38 -17.16 -6.17 -6.40
C HIS A 38 -18.42 -6.44 -5.57
N GLN A 39 -19.48 -5.66 -5.77
CA GLN A 39 -20.77 -5.88 -5.11
C GLN A 39 -21.29 -7.31 -5.34
N GLY A 40 -21.67 -7.97 -4.26
CA GLY A 40 -22.13 -9.37 -4.29
C GLY A 40 -21.02 -10.43 -4.45
N ARG A 41 -19.77 -10.03 -4.61
CA ARG A 41 -18.60 -10.93 -4.69
C ARG A 41 -17.78 -10.95 -3.40
N THR A 42 -17.78 -9.84 -2.68
CA THR A 42 -17.10 -9.71 -1.38
C THR A 42 -18.05 -9.17 -0.33
N LEU A 43 -17.82 -9.54 0.93
CA LEU A 43 -18.48 -8.95 2.09
C LEU A 43 -17.74 -7.74 2.65
N GLY A 44 -16.46 -7.55 2.28
CA GLY A 44 -15.67 -6.40 2.63
C GLY A 44 -15.73 -5.31 1.56
N GLU A 45 -15.22 -4.15 1.92
CA GLU A 45 -15.08 -3.02 1.00
C GLU A 45 -14.00 -3.29 -0.06
N ASP A 46 -14.19 -2.74 -1.26
CA ASP A 46 -13.22 -2.78 -2.36
C ASP A 46 -12.53 -1.43 -2.61
N HIS A 47 -12.90 -0.40 -1.83
CA HIS A 47 -12.29 0.91 -1.86
C HIS A 47 -12.30 1.54 -0.47
N SER A 48 -11.17 2.11 -0.06
CA SER A 48 -11.03 2.81 1.22
C SER A 48 -10.13 4.03 1.09
N VAL A 49 -10.49 5.10 1.81
CA VAL A 49 -9.66 6.27 2.04
C VAL A 49 -9.51 6.45 3.54
N THR A 50 -8.28 6.59 4.01
CA THR A 50 -7.98 6.83 5.43
C THR A 50 -7.13 8.09 5.58
N ILE A 51 -7.42 8.88 6.61
CA ILE A 51 -6.65 10.05 7.01
C ILE A 51 -6.17 9.80 8.44
N LEU A 52 -4.87 9.87 8.65
CA LEU A 52 -4.25 9.71 9.96
C LEU A 52 -3.63 11.03 10.40
N LYS A 53 -3.82 11.39 11.67
CA LYS A 53 -3.07 12.45 12.33
C LYS A 53 -2.11 11.82 13.34
N PHE A 54 -0.93 12.39 13.43
CA PHE A 54 0.14 11.89 14.29
C PHE A 54 0.48 12.89 15.39
N ASP A 55 1.03 12.39 16.50
CA ASP A 55 1.41 13.20 17.67
C ASP A 55 2.56 14.18 17.39
N ASN A 56 3.34 13.93 16.35
CA ASN A 56 4.39 14.87 15.88
C ASN A 56 3.85 15.98 14.95
N GLY A 57 2.52 16.05 14.75
CA GLY A 57 1.85 17.04 13.91
C GLY A 57 1.79 16.69 12.42
N ALA A 58 2.34 15.55 11.99
CA ALA A 58 2.21 15.07 10.63
C ALA A 58 0.82 14.50 10.35
N MET A 59 0.50 14.37 9.07
CA MET A 59 -0.73 13.75 8.59
C MET A 59 -0.43 12.87 7.38
N SER A 60 -1.16 11.77 7.23
CA SER A 60 -1.15 10.97 6.00
C SER A 60 -2.54 10.76 5.44
N ILE A 61 -2.61 10.56 4.13
CA ILE A 61 -3.80 10.14 3.40
C ILE A 61 -3.42 8.88 2.63
N SER A 62 -4.20 7.82 2.81
CA SER A 62 -4.02 6.57 2.09
C SER A 62 -5.30 6.22 1.35
N GLU A 63 -5.18 5.92 0.06
CA GLU A 63 -6.26 5.45 -0.80
C GLU A 63 -5.91 4.05 -1.30
N ASN A 64 -6.79 3.09 -1.07
CA ASN A 64 -6.60 1.69 -1.47
C ASN A 64 -7.83 1.21 -2.22
N SER A 65 -7.62 0.49 -3.32
CA SER A 65 -8.72 0.00 -4.15
C SER A 65 -8.38 -1.30 -4.87
N TRP A 66 -9.31 -2.25 -4.84
CA TRP A 66 -9.30 -3.42 -5.72
C TRP A 66 -10.02 -3.16 -7.06
N GLY A 67 -10.70 -2.03 -7.18
CA GLY A 67 -11.51 -1.70 -8.36
C GLY A 67 -10.75 -1.10 -9.53
N LYS A 68 -9.45 -0.78 -9.36
CA LYS A 68 -8.65 -0.18 -10.41
C LYS A 68 -8.21 -1.22 -11.44
N THR A 69 -8.46 -0.92 -12.72
CA THR A 69 -8.02 -1.75 -13.84
C THR A 69 -6.66 -1.29 -14.37
N GLY A 70 -5.95 -2.19 -15.08
CA GLY A 70 -4.69 -1.85 -15.74
C GLY A 70 -3.43 -2.25 -14.98
N GLY A 71 -3.54 -3.17 -14.02
CA GLY A 71 -2.44 -3.67 -13.21
C GLY A 71 -2.28 -2.95 -11.86
N ILE A 72 -1.18 -3.20 -11.19
CA ILE A 72 -0.85 -2.54 -9.91
C ILE A 72 -0.55 -1.05 -10.17
N ASP A 73 -1.00 -0.21 -9.25
CA ASP A 73 -0.65 1.21 -9.17
C ASP A 73 -0.22 1.51 -7.73
N ASP A 74 1.08 1.55 -7.50
CA ASP A 74 1.66 1.78 -6.18
C ASP A 74 2.52 3.04 -6.22
N ARG A 75 1.92 4.14 -5.76
CA ARG A 75 2.51 5.47 -5.77
C ARG A 75 2.34 6.16 -4.43
N CYS A 76 3.35 6.90 -4.03
CA CYS A 76 3.24 7.77 -2.88
C CYS A 76 3.99 9.08 -3.08
N GLU A 77 3.60 10.06 -2.28
CA GLU A 77 4.23 11.36 -2.19
C GLU A 77 4.50 11.68 -0.73
N ILE A 78 5.70 12.14 -0.43
CA ILE A 78 6.13 12.54 0.90
C ILE A 78 6.55 13.99 0.83
N MET A 79 5.86 14.85 1.58
CA MET A 79 6.15 16.28 1.67
C MET A 79 6.72 16.59 3.04
N GLY A 80 7.95 17.07 3.07
CA GLY A 80 8.63 17.50 4.29
C GLY A 80 9.04 18.97 4.22
N THR A 81 9.43 19.53 5.37
CA THR A 81 9.86 20.93 5.47
C THR A 81 11.16 21.23 4.71
N HIS A 82 11.93 20.20 4.35
CA HIS A 82 13.21 20.35 3.65
C HIS A 82 13.21 19.72 2.25
N GLY A 83 12.11 19.13 1.80
CA GLY A 83 12.04 18.52 0.48
C GLY A 83 10.84 17.61 0.29
N ASN A 84 10.67 17.15 -0.95
CA ASN A 84 9.60 16.23 -1.35
C ASN A 84 10.20 14.98 -2.00
N THR A 85 9.50 13.87 -1.86
CA THR A 85 9.83 12.62 -2.56
C THR A 85 8.58 12.08 -3.24
N TYR A 86 8.74 11.66 -4.49
CA TYR A 86 7.72 10.94 -5.26
C TYR A 86 8.20 9.53 -5.49
N VAL A 87 7.38 8.55 -5.20
CA VAL A 87 7.66 7.14 -5.41
C VAL A 87 6.63 6.56 -6.37
N ASP A 88 7.08 5.82 -7.36
CA ASP A 88 6.25 5.01 -8.25
C ASP A 88 6.96 3.68 -8.46
N LEU A 89 6.54 2.65 -7.75
CA LEU A 89 7.18 1.33 -7.80
C LEU A 89 6.97 0.64 -9.15
N ILE A 90 5.90 0.96 -9.83
CA ILE A 90 5.51 0.27 -11.07
C ILE A 90 6.04 1.00 -12.31
N ARG A 91 5.98 2.34 -12.33
CA ARG A 91 6.28 3.14 -13.54
C ARG A 91 7.68 3.71 -13.53
N GLY A 92 8.35 3.76 -12.39
CA GLY A 92 9.66 4.37 -12.24
C GLY A 92 10.76 3.75 -13.13
N ASN A 93 10.69 2.43 -13.35
CA ASN A 93 11.61 1.68 -14.20
C ASN A 93 10.88 0.88 -15.29
N ALA A 94 9.62 1.19 -15.56
CA ALA A 94 8.82 0.41 -16.47
C ALA A 94 9.19 0.65 -17.94
N LEU A 95 9.20 -0.42 -18.70
CA LEU A 95 9.08 -0.35 -20.14
C LEU A 95 7.63 0.03 -20.47
N ILE A 96 7.45 1.18 -21.12
CA ILE A 96 6.12 1.62 -21.55
C ILE A 96 5.88 1.11 -22.97
N THR A 97 4.90 0.24 -23.14
CA THR A 97 4.59 -0.39 -24.41
C THR A 97 3.13 -0.19 -24.78
N HIS A 98 2.88 0.15 -26.05
CA HIS A 98 1.56 0.06 -26.64
C HIS A 98 1.53 -1.09 -27.66
N SER A 99 0.64 -2.05 -27.46
CA SER A 99 0.42 -3.17 -28.38
C SER A 99 -1.04 -3.26 -28.79
N LYS A 100 -1.30 -3.42 -30.08
CA LYS A 100 -2.64 -3.65 -30.62
C LYS A 100 -3.11 -5.10 -30.43
N THR A 101 -2.17 -6.03 -30.36
CA THR A 101 -2.46 -7.48 -30.34
C THR A 101 -2.02 -8.18 -29.04
N GLY A 102 -1.34 -7.46 -28.16
CA GLY A 102 -0.71 -8.03 -26.99
C GLY A 102 0.68 -8.63 -27.30
N TYR A 103 1.34 -9.13 -26.26
CA TYR A 103 2.64 -9.79 -26.30
C TYR A 103 2.79 -10.78 -25.15
N GLY A 104 3.79 -11.67 -25.25
CA GLY A 104 3.95 -12.83 -24.35
C GLY A 104 4.65 -12.58 -23.02
N TYR A 105 4.87 -11.34 -22.61
CA TYR A 105 5.46 -11.04 -21.32
C TYR A 105 4.38 -10.83 -20.25
N ALA A 106 4.56 -11.42 -19.07
CA ALA A 106 3.63 -11.24 -17.96
C ALA A 106 3.71 -9.80 -17.40
N VAL A 107 2.54 -9.22 -17.15
CA VAL A 107 2.39 -7.95 -16.42
C VAL A 107 1.63 -8.25 -15.16
N GLU A 108 2.13 -7.84 -14.01
CA GLU A 108 1.54 -8.15 -12.71
C GLU A 108 0.07 -7.68 -12.64
N LYS A 109 -0.81 -8.63 -12.34
CA LYS A 109 -2.27 -8.42 -12.17
C LYS A 109 -2.97 -7.70 -13.33
N ALA A 110 -2.36 -7.61 -14.51
CA ALA A 110 -3.03 -7.12 -15.70
C ALA A 110 -3.74 -8.26 -16.44
N ASP A 111 -5.00 -8.06 -16.82
CA ASP A 111 -5.79 -9.06 -17.53
C ASP A 111 -5.31 -9.27 -18.97
N THR A 112 -4.57 -8.33 -19.54
CA THR A 112 -4.16 -8.34 -20.94
C THR A 112 -2.93 -7.46 -21.17
N THR A 113 -2.13 -7.79 -22.19
CA THR A 113 -1.05 -6.96 -22.70
C THR A 113 -1.45 -6.13 -23.94
N VAL A 114 -2.75 -6.08 -24.26
CA VAL A 114 -3.29 -5.21 -25.30
C VAL A 114 -3.48 -3.79 -24.78
N GLY A 115 -3.12 -2.80 -25.56
CA GLY A 115 -3.16 -1.39 -25.19
C GLY A 115 -1.84 -0.92 -24.57
N TRP A 116 -1.91 0.10 -23.74
CA TRP A 116 -0.77 0.61 -22.98
C TRP A 116 -0.47 -0.26 -21.77
N THR A 117 0.77 -0.70 -21.65
CA THR A 117 1.27 -1.51 -20.52
C THR A 117 2.57 -0.92 -19.98
N PHE A 118 2.80 -1.18 -18.70
CA PHE A 118 3.97 -0.76 -17.94
C PHE A 118 4.63 -2.01 -17.38
N THR A 119 5.65 -2.50 -18.05
CA THR A 119 6.33 -3.75 -17.71
C THR A 119 7.59 -3.46 -16.91
N GLY A 120 7.62 -3.83 -15.63
CA GLY A 120 8.83 -3.81 -14.82
C GLY A 120 9.70 -5.02 -15.11
N PHE A 121 11.00 -4.80 -15.35
CA PHE A 121 11.97 -5.89 -15.34
C PHE A 121 12.41 -6.18 -13.91
N GLU A 122 12.65 -7.47 -13.63
CA GLU A 122 13.04 -7.91 -12.28
C GLU A 122 12.08 -7.41 -11.19
N GLU A 123 10.82 -7.73 -11.37
CA GLU A 123 9.71 -7.23 -10.55
C GLU A 123 9.92 -7.54 -9.07
N GLU A 124 10.37 -8.76 -8.75
CA GLU A 124 10.66 -9.16 -7.37
C GLU A 124 11.78 -8.31 -6.74
N TRP A 125 12.76 -7.88 -7.53
CA TRP A 125 13.82 -6.99 -7.08
C TRP A 125 13.30 -5.57 -6.81
N ASN A 126 12.44 -5.08 -7.69
CA ASN A 126 11.85 -3.75 -7.56
C ASN A 126 10.90 -3.65 -6.35
N TYR A 127 10.22 -4.74 -6.01
CA TYR A 127 9.38 -4.81 -4.80
C TYR A 127 10.17 -5.08 -3.52
N GLY A 128 11.46 -5.30 -3.61
CA GLY A 128 12.33 -5.44 -2.45
C GLY A 128 12.38 -6.84 -1.84
N PHE A 129 11.78 -7.86 -2.45
CA PHE A 129 11.77 -9.22 -1.88
C PHE A 129 13.17 -9.80 -1.61
N PRO A 130 14.18 -9.67 -2.49
CA PRO A 130 15.53 -10.16 -2.17
C PRO A 130 16.15 -9.41 -0.99
N GLN A 131 15.91 -8.10 -0.89
CA GLN A 131 16.40 -7.26 0.21
C GLN A 131 15.71 -7.63 1.53
N GLU A 132 14.41 -7.86 1.52
CA GLU A 132 13.64 -8.33 2.66
C GLU A 132 14.17 -9.68 3.17
N MET A 133 14.36 -10.66 2.28
CA MET A 133 14.86 -11.97 2.63
C MET A 133 16.30 -11.91 3.20
N GLN A 134 17.15 -11.05 2.64
CA GLN A 134 18.50 -10.85 3.16
C GLN A 134 18.47 -10.21 4.55
N HIS A 135 17.66 -9.17 4.74
CA HIS A 135 17.48 -8.53 6.04
C HIS A 135 16.94 -9.52 7.08
N PHE A 136 15.92 -10.28 6.74
CA PHE A 136 15.35 -11.29 7.63
C PHE A 136 16.40 -12.33 8.05
N ALA A 137 17.23 -12.81 7.11
CA ALA A 137 18.31 -13.73 7.42
C ALA A 137 19.36 -13.11 8.37
N ASN A 138 19.69 -11.82 8.18
CA ASN A 138 20.62 -11.10 9.04
C ASN A 138 20.04 -10.92 10.45
N VAL A 139 18.76 -10.61 10.58
CA VAL A 139 18.05 -10.50 11.87
C VAL A 139 18.08 -11.85 12.61
N VAL A 140 17.78 -12.94 11.93
CA VAL A 140 17.83 -14.28 12.54
C VAL A 140 19.23 -14.64 13.04
N GLN A 141 20.28 -14.17 12.36
CA GLN A 141 21.67 -14.37 12.75
C GLN A 141 22.15 -13.37 13.82
N GLY A 142 21.34 -12.39 14.21
CA GLY A 142 21.71 -11.36 15.18
C GLY A 142 22.69 -10.31 14.61
N LEU A 143 22.73 -10.15 13.28
CA LEU A 143 23.59 -9.18 12.59
C LEU A 143 22.92 -7.83 12.41
N GLU A 144 21.60 -7.81 12.41
CA GLU A 144 20.78 -6.60 12.25
C GLU A 144 19.57 -6.65 13.20
N GLU A 145 19.07 -5.47 13.56
CA GLU A 145 17.78 -5.35 14.26
C GLU A 145 16.65 -5.35 13.24
N PRO A 146 15.46 -5.89 13.59
CA PRO A 146 14.33 -5.91 12.68
C PRO A 146 13.83 -4.47 12.42
N ILE A 147 13.60 -4.15 11.15
CA ILE A 147 13.00 -2.87 10.73
C ILE A 147 11.52 -2.84 11.10
N GLU A 148 10.84 -3.98 10.94
CA GLU A 148 9.44 -4.19 11.29
C GLU A 148 9.29 -5.34 12.28
N THR A 149 8.44 -5.15 13.29
CA THR A 149 8.22 -6.08 14.38
C THR A 149 6.74 -6.50 14.48
N GLY A 150 6.45 -7.49 15.33
CA GLY A 150 5.07 -7.86 15.65
C GLY A 150 4.30 -6.74 16.33
N GLU A 151 4.98 -5.88 17.09
CA GLU A 151 4.41 -4.70 17.73
C GLU A 151 3.98 -3.65 16.69
N ASP A 152 4.77 -3.45 15.63
CA ASP A 152 4.40 -2.57 14.51
C ASP A 152 3.15 -3.10 13.80
N GLY A 153 3.11 -4.41 13.52
CA GLY A 153 1.92 -5.06 12.96
C GLY A 153 0.68 -4.90 13.85
N LEU A 154 0.85 -4.98 15.18
CA LEU A 154 -0.25 -4.74 16.13
C LEU A 154 -0.76 -3.30 16.08
N GLU A 155 0.15 -2.31 15.97
CA GLU A 155 -0.25 -0.90 15.84
C GLU A 155 -1.00 -0.64 14.53
N VAL A 156 -0.54 -1.20 13.41
CA VAL A 156 -1.26 -1.13 12.11
C VAL A 156 -2.65 -1.72 12.24
N LEU A 157 -2.78 -2.87 12.89
CA LEU A 157 -4.08 -3.53 13.10
C LEU A 157 -5.04 -2.65 13.91
N LYS A 158 -4.56 -2.01 14.99
CA LYS A 158 -5.36 -1.06 15.77
C LYS A 158 -5.85 0.13 14.92
N ILE A 159 -4.98 0.67 14.08
CA ILE A 159 -5.33 1.77 13.17
C ILE A 159 -6.40 1.33 12.16
N MET A 160 -6.27 0.15 11.57
CA MET A 160 -7.26 -0.39 10.64
C MET A 160 -8.63 -0.59 11.31
N TYR A 161 -8.66 -1.12 12.52
CA TYR A 161 -9.94 -1.24 13.25
C TYR A 161 -10.54 0.11 13.63
N ALA A 162 -9.71 1.10 14.02
CA ALA A 162 -10.18 2.47 14.23
C ALA A 162 -10.74 3.08 12.92
N ALA A 163 -10.14 2.79 11.76
CA ALA A 163 -10.65 3.22 10.46
C ALA A 163 -12.01 2.59 10.14
N TYR A 164 -12.19 1.29 10.40
CA TYR A 164 -13.52 0.66 10.25
C TYR A 164 -14.55 1.29 11.17
N GLN A 165 -14.19 1.57 12.42
CA GLN A 165 -15.07 2.24 13.37
C GLN A 165 -15.44 3.65 12.88
N SER A 166 -14.46 4.45 12.48
CA SER A 166 -14.67 5.79 11.93
C SER A 166 -15.62 5.77 10.74
N ALA A 167 -15.41 4.87 9.78
CA ALA A 167 -16.28 4.73 8.62
C ALA A 167 -17.71 4.29 8.98
N GLY A 168 -17.86 3.40 9.96
CA GLY A 168 -19.15 2.91 10.44
C GLY A 168 -19.95 3.98 11.20
N GLU A 169 -19.26 4.84 11.96
CA GLU A 169 -19.87 5.92 12.75
C GLU A 169 -19.97 7.25 11.98
N GLY A 170 -19.28 7.38 10.84
CA GLY A 170 -19.25 8.60 10.03
C GLY A 170 -18.55 9.78 10.72
N ARG A 171 -17.58 9.49 11.59
CA ARG A 171 -16.83 10.50 12.37
C ARG A 171 -15.36 10.11 12.63
N GLU A 172 -14.60 11.10 13.11
CA GLU A 172 -13.22 10.96 13.58
C GLU A 172 -13.13 10.17 14.89
#